data_a67b3f95f1605248242c227c12887c59
#
_entry.id   a67b3f95f1605248242c227c12887c59
#
_cell.length_a   1.000
_cell.length_b   1.000
_cell.length_c   1.000
_cell.angle_alpha   90.00
_cell.angle_beta   90.00
_cell.angle_gamma   90.00
#
_symmetry.space_group_name_H-M   'P 1'
#
loop_
_entity.id
_entity.type
_entity.pdbx_description
1 polymer ?
#
loop_
_entity_poly.entity_id
_entity_poly.type
_entity_poly.pdbx_seq_one_letter_code
_entity_poly.pdbx_strand_id
1 'polypeptide(L)'
;MPKSLPALPARTEESHKGNFGSALLIGGGRGMAGAVALAGIAALRSGAGRAIAAAPACSQNVVASFDPSLMTSGLPDNEQGSFAPEATEKLLSLASKMSAAAVGTGLGRDTELTLLVAKLFEELTIPTVFDADALYALAKIISAEGKLPATTAPRILTPHEGEWARLVDSVTPARAEREAEAENWAATHHVILVLKGHRTFVTDGDQSF
;
A
#
# COMPACT_ATOMS: atom_id res chain seq x y z
N MET A 1 24.44 11.05 13.36
CA MET A 1 23.62 12.25 13.69
C MET A 1 22.24 12.01 13.11
N PRO A 2 21.13 12.34 13.79
CA PRO A 2 19.84 12.19 13.16
C PRO A 2 19.79 13.08 11.91
N LYS A 3 19.51 12.48 10.76
CA LYS A 3 19.28 13.23 9.52
C LYS A 3 18.01 14.07 9.73
N SER A 4 18.04 15.34 9.34
CA SER A 4 16.83 16.19 9.42
C SER A 4 15.77 15.60 8.49
N LEU A 5 14.54 15.43 9.00
CA LEU A 5 13.43 15.04 8.16
C LEU A 5 13.23 16.07 7.04
N PRO A 6 12.90 15.62 5.81
CA PRO A 6 12.58 16.53 4.73
C PRO A 6 11.36 17.40 5.10
N ALA A 7 11.43 18.69 4.83
CA ALA A 7 10.30 19.57 5.01
C ALA A 7 9.23 19.32 3.96
N LEU A 8 7.97 19.34 4.37
CA LEU A 8 6.85 19.33 3.41
C LEU A 8 6.87 20.63 2.60
N PRO A 9 6.52 20.57 1.29
CA PRO A 9 6.39 21.78 0.47
C PRO A 9 5.43 22.78 1.07
N ALA A 10 5.85 24.06 1.13
CA ALA A 10 4.99 25.13 1.60
C ALA A 10 3.78 25.32 0.64
N ARG A 11 2.61 25.59 1.20
CA ARG A 11 1.42 25.96 0.41
C ARG A 11 1.47 27.48 0.18
N THR A 12 1.40 27.87 -1.07
CA THR A 12 1.27 29.30 -1.46
C THR A 12 -0.21 29.67 -1.58
N GLU A 13 -0.52 30.96 -1.55
CA GLU A 13 -1.91 31.46 -1.68
C GLU A 13 -2.55 31.06 -3.01
N GLU A 14 -1.76 30.92 -4.07
CA GLU A 14 -2.23 30.51 -5.40
C GLU A 14 -2.32 29.01 -5.60
N SER A 15 -1.99 28.20 -4.57
CA SER A 15 -2.02 26.75 -4.68
C SER A 15 -3.45 26.24 -4.82
N HIS A 16 -3.64 25.25 -5.70
CA HIS A 16 -4.90 24.54 -5.89
C HIS A 16 -4.72 23.03 -5.72
N LYS A 17 -5.82 22.27 -5.61
CA LYS A 17 -5.80 20.82 -5.35
C LYS A 17 -4.90 20.02 -6.32
N GLY A 18 -4.73 20.47 -7.55
CA GLY A 18 -3.87 19.81 -8.53
C GLY A 18 -2.37 19.85 -8.21
N ASN A 19 -1.92 20.82 -7.39
CA ASN A 19 -0.53 20.94 -6.95
C ASN A 19 -0.12 19.91 -5.90
N PHE A 20 -1.09 19.27 -5.25
CA PHE A 20 -0.85 18.36 -4.12
C PHE A 20 -1.07 16.89 -4.46
N GLY A 21 -1.09 16.57 -5.75
CA GLY A 21 -1.19 15.20 -6.24
C GLY A 21 -2.52 14.51 -5.95
N SER A 22 -2.58 13.26 -6.33
CA SER A 22 -3.75 12.39 -6.14
C SER A 22 -3.35 11.01 -5.67
N ALA A 23 -4.02 10.52 -4.62
CA ALA A 23 -3.80 9.21 -4.04
C ALA A 23 -4.89 8.22 -4.48
N LEU A 24 -4.47 6.99 -4.82
CA LEU A 24 -5.33 5.85 -5.07
C LEU A 24 -5.21 4.86 -3.92
N LEU A 25 -6.33 4.56 -3.27
CA LEU A 25 -6.38 3.60 -2.16
C LEU A 25 -7.13 2.35 -2.66
N ILE A 26 -6.49 1.18 -2.62
CA ILE A 26 -7.02 -0.08 -3.18
C ILE A 26 -7.25 -1.07 -2.05
N GLY A 27 -8.52 -1.45 -1.83
CA GLY A 27 -8.91 -2.36 -0.75
C GLY A 27 -10.40 -2.32 -0.46
N GLY A 28 -10.81 -2.61 0.78
CA GLY A 28 -12.20 -2.45 1.21
C GLY A 28 -13.15 -3.53 0.69
N GLY A 29 -12.74 -4.79 0.69
CA GLY A 29 -13.61 -5.93 0.44
C GLY A 29 -14.81 -5.97 1.38
N ARG A 30 -15.76 -6.87 1.11
CA ARG A 30 -17.00 -7.03 1.89
C ARG A 30 -16.69 -7.15 3.39
N GLY A 31 -17.35 -6.32 4.20
CA GLY A 31 -17.13 -6.24 5.64
C GLY A 31 -15.93 -5.40 6.07
N MET A 32 -15.09 -4.92 5.13
CA MET A 32 -13.86 -4.14 5.41
C MET A 32 -13.83 -2.78 4.70
N ALA A 33 -14.97 -2.28 4.24
CA ALA A 33 -15.11 -0.99 3.56
C ALA A 33 -14.51 0.19 4.35
N GLY A 34 -14.61 0.16 5.68
CA GLY A 34 -14.04 1.19 6.56
C GLY A 34 -12.53 1.32 6.47
N ALA A 35 -11.80 0.24 6.16
CA ALA A 35 -10.33 0.26 6.09
C ALA A 35 -9.84 1.16 4.94
N VAL A 36 -10.37 0.98 3.74
CA VAL A 36 -10.01 1.81 2.58
C VAL A 36 -10.55 3.23 2.71
N ALA A 37 -11.73 3.42 3.31
CA ALA A 37 -12.29 4.74 3.58
C ALA A 37 -11.38 5.53 4.53
N LEU A 38 -10.94 4.91 5.63
CA LEU A 38 -10.03 5.53 6.60
C LEU A 38 -8.69 5.91 5.94
N ALA A 39 -8.13 5.03 5.09
CA ALA A 39 -6.91 5.33 4.34
C ALA A 39 -7.10 6.53 3.39
N GLY A 40 -8.23 6.63 2.70
CA GLY A 40 -8.56 7.75 1.83
C GLY A 40 -8.73 9.07 2.60
N ILE A 41 -9.43 9.05 3.71
CA ILE A 41 -9.60 10.21 4.59
C ILE A 41 -8.24 10.64 5.15
N ALA A 42 -7.39 9.69 5.55
CA ALA A 42 -6.03 9.99 6.03
C ALA A 42 -5.19 10.65 4.94
N ALA A 43 -5.24 10.18 3.70
CA ALA A 43 -4.55 10.80 2.57
C ALA A 43 -4.98 12.26 2.36
N LEU A 44 -6.28 12.55 2.39
CA LEU A 44 -6.81 13.92 2.28
C LEU A 44 -6.32 14.80 3.45
N ARG A 45 -6.41 14.29 4.67
CA ARG A 45 -5.95 15.02 5.89
C ARG A 45 -4.45 15.23 5.91
N SER A 46 -3.67 14.34 5.30
CA SER A 46 -2.22 14.49 5.15
C SER A 46 -1.83 15.46 4.04
N GLY A 47 -2.79 15.96 3.26
CA GLY A 47 -2.56 17.02 2.31
C GLY A 47 -2.67 16.63 0.84
N ALA A 48 -3.06 15.41 0.50
CA ALA A 48 -3.35 15.05 -0.90
C ALA A 48 -4.43 15.97 -1.47
N GLY A 49 -4.23 16.43 -2.71
CA GLY A 49 -5.19 17.30 -3.38
C GLY A 49 -6.50 16.60 -3.70
N ARG A 50 -6.46 15.27 -3.87
CA ARG A 50 -7.62 14.37 -3.97
C ARG A 50 -7.24 12.95 -3.61
N ALA A 51 -8.23 12.17 -3.17
CA ALA A 51 -8.07 10.74 -2.94
C ALA A 51 -9.23 9.98 -3.59
N ILE A 52 -8.94 8.82 -4.15
CA ILE A 52 -9.92 7.88 -4.71
C ILE A 52 -9.76 6.55 -3.99
N ALA A 53 -10.81 6.11 -3.33
CA ALA A 53 -10.91 4.76 -2.80
C ALA A 53 -11.48 3.83 -3.88
N ALA A 54 -10.66 2.92 -4.38
CA ALA A 54 -11.05 1.84 -5.29
C ALA A 54 -11.41 0.61 -4.44
N ALA A 55 -12.65 0.17 -4.53
CA ALA A 55 -13.19 -0.95 -3.77
C ALA A 55 -13.99 -1.89 -4.68
N PRO A 56 -14.23 -3.15 -4.27
CA PRO A 56 -15.22 -4.00 -4.90
C PRO A 56 -16.57 -3.29 -5.02
N ALA A 57 -17.29 -3.48 -6.13
CA ALA A 57 -18.52 -2.76 -6.42
C ALA A 57 -19.58 -2.90 -5.30
N CYS A 58 -19.65 -4.07 -4.67
CA CYS A 58 -20.55 -4.33 -3.54
C CYS A 58 -20.25 -3.47 -2.30
N SER A 59 -19.03 -2.96 -2.15
CA SER A 59 -18.60 -2.15 -1.01
C SER A 59 -18.61 -0.64 -1.32
N GLN A 60 -18.68 -0.24 -2.58
CA GLN A 60 -18.50 1.16 -3.02
C GLN A 60 -19.42 2.14 -2.27
N ASN A 61 -20.71 1.85 -2.20
CA ASN A 61 -21.69 2.74 -1.56
C ASN A 61 -21.42 2.90 -0.05
N VAL A 62 -20.94 1.83 0.61
CA VAL A 62 -20.55 1.90 2.01
C VAL A 62 -19.31 2.78 2.18
N VAL A 63 -18.30 2.61 1.32
CA VAL A 63 -17.09 3.47 1.33
C VAL A 63 -17.47 4.93 1.11
N ALA A 64 -18.34 5.23 0.15
CA ALA A 64 -18.78 6.59 -0.17
C ALA A 64 -19.55 7.27 1.00
N SER A 65 -20.16 6.50 1.88
CA SER A 65 -20.93 7.04 3.01
C SER A 65 -20.07 7.56 4.17
N PHE A 66 -18.77 7.25 4.20
CA PHE A 66 -17.89 7.65 5.32
C PHE A 66 -17.49 9.12 5.28
N ASP A 67 -17.26 9.67 4.09
CA ASP A 67 -16.84 11.07 3.96
C ASP A 67 -17.20 11.61 2.56
N PRO A 68 -17.94 12.73 2.45
CA PRO A 68 -18.36 13.29 1.18
C PRO A 68 -17.21 13.86 0.34
N SER A 69 -16.02 14.07 0.90
CA SER A 69 -14.84 14.54 0.17
C SER A 69 -14.03 13.40 -0.45
N LEU A 70 -14.30 12.14 -0.05
CA LEU A 70 -13.62 10.97 -0.57
C LEU A 70 -14.31 10.48 -1.85
N MET A 71 -13.59 10.55 -2.97
CA MET A 71 -14.06 9.95 -4.22
C MET A 71 -13.96 8.43 -4.15
N THR A 72 -14.91 7.73 -4.77
CA THR A 72 -14.92 6.26 -4.80
C THR A 72 -15.00 5.71 -6.22
N SER A 73 -14.44 4.53 -6.44
CA SER A 73 -14.54 3.78 -7.69
C SER A 73 -14.91 2.33 -7.37
N GLY A 74 -16.11 1.90 -7.76
CA GLY A 74 -16.53 0.51 -7.69
C GLY A 74 -15.98 -0.29 -8.86
N LEU A 75 -15.30 -1.38 -8.57
CA LEU A 75 -14.66 -2.23 -9.56
C LEU A 75 -15.24 -3.63 -9.54
N PRO A 76 -15.06 -4.44 -10.62
CA PRO A 76 -15.59 -5.79 -10.67
C PRO A 76 -15.24 -6.59 -9.42
N ASP A 77 -16.25 -7.25 -8.88
CA ASP A 77 -16.17 -8.07 -7.67
C ASP A 77 -16.70 -9.49 -7.91
N ASN A 78 -16.26 -10.41 -7.08
CA ASN A 78 -16.72 -11.79 -7.06
C ASN A 78 -17.83 -11.97 -6.00
N GLU A 79 -18.40 -13.19 -5.92
CA GLU A 79 -19.49 -13.53 -4.98
C GLU A 79 -19.06 -13.35 -3.51
N GLN A 80 -17.78 -13.50 -3.19
CA GLN A 80 -17.23 -13.29 -1.86
C GLN A 80 -17.14 -11.80 -1.49
N GLY A 81 -17.27 -10.90 -2.49
CA GLY A 81 -17.16 -9.45 -2.31
C GLY A 81 -15.72 -8.95 -2.26
N SER A 82 -14.82 -9.71 -2.87
CA SER A 82 -13.43 -9.32 -3.17
C SER A 82 -13.33 -8.83 -4.62
N PHE A 83 -12.21 -8.21 -4.99
CA PHE A 83 -11.96 -7.87 -6.40
C PHE A 83 -11.94 -9.14 -7.27
N ALA A 84 -12.67 -9.10 -8.37
CA ALA A 84 -12.56 -10.11 -9.42
C ALA A 84 -11.29 -9.88 -10.28
N PRO A 85 -10.79 -10.88 -11.01
CA PRO A 85 -9.59 -10.74 -11.85
C PRO A 85 -9.66 -9.57 -12.85
N GLU A 86 -10.85 -9.27 -13.39
CA GLU A 86 -11.10 -8.19 -14.33
C GLU A 86 -10.91 -6.77 -13.72
N ALA A 87 -10.83 -6.67 -12.40
CA ALA A 87 -10.54 -5.42 -11.72
C ALA A 87 -9.08 -4.97 -11.96
N THR A 88 -8.16 -5.89 -12.21
CA THR A 88 -6.73 -5.59 -12.31
C THR A 88 -6.42 -4.55 -13.37
N GLU A 89 -6.87 -4.74 -14.61
CA GLU A 89 -6.63 -3.80 -15.71
C GLU A 89 -7.26 -2.43 -15.46
N LYS A 90 -8.43 -2.43 -14.81
CA LYS A 90 -9.12 -1.18 -14.44
C LYS A 90 -8.37 -0.43 -13.34
N LEU A 91 -7.78 -1.13 -12.37
CA LEU A 91 -6.93 -0.56 -11.32
C LEU A 91 -5.66 0.06 -11.92
N LEU A 92 -4.98 -0.64 -12.82
CA LEU A 92 -3.80 -0.12 -13.52
C LEU A 92 -4.13 1.12 -14.34
N SER A 93 -5.24 1.09 -15.10
CA SER A 93 -5.72 2.25 -15.87
C SER A 93 -6.09 3.43 -14.96
N LEU A 94 -6.69 3.19 -13.79
CA LEU A 94 -6.99 4.25 -12.83
C LEU A 94 -5.72 4.83 -12.22
N ALA A 95 -4.76 3.97 -11.86
CA ALA A 95 -3.48 4.35 -11.26
C ALA A 95 -2.62 5.22 -12.20
N SER A 96 -2.70 5.02 -13.51
CA SER A 96 -1.93 5.83 -14.49
C SER A 96 -2.21 7.34 -14.44
N LYS A 97 -3.32 7.73 -13.79
CA LYS A 97 -3.74 9.14 -13.61
C LYS A 97 -3.48 9.65 -12.18
N MET A 98 -2.81 8.86 -11.35
CA MET A 98 -2.57 9.15 -9.94
C MET A 98 -1.10 9.46 -9.67
N SER A 99 -0.81 10.10 -8.54
CA SER A 99 0.55 10.45 -8.13
C SER A 99 1.17 9.39 -7.22
N ALA A 100 0.36 8.68 -6.47
CA ALA A 100 0.77 7.60 -5.58
C ALA A 100 -0.40 6.65 -5.32
N ALA A 101 -0.10 5.44 -4.86
CA ALA A 101 -1.10 4.46 -4.46
C ALA A 101 -0.79 3.82 -3.11
N ALA A 102 -1.84 3.25 -2.49
CA ALA A 102 -1.71 2.32 -1.37
C ALA A 102 -2.62 1.12 -1.60
N VAL A 103 -2.12 -0.08 -1.33
CA VAL A 103 -2.77 -1.36 -1.62
C VAL A 103 -2.80 -2.21 -0.36
N GLY A 104 -3.95 -2.80 -0.05
CA GLY A 104 -4.01 -3.90 0.90
C GLY A 104 -4.95 -3.72 2.08
N THR A 105 -5.34 -2.52 2.45
CA THR A 105 -6.21 -2.29 3.60
C THR A 105 -7.60 -2.91 3.39
N GLY A 106 -7.86 -4.02 4.10
CA GLY A 106 -9.12 -4.76 3.94
C GLY A 106 -9.30 -5.33 2.53
N LEU A 107 -8.22 -5.79 1.90
CA LEU A 107 -8.26 -6.36 0.56
C LEU A 107 -8.89 -7.76 0.56
N GLY A 108 -8.58 -8.57 1.57
CA GLY A 108 -8.91 -9.99 1.65
C GLY A 108 -7.70 -10.89 1.35
N ARG A 109 -7.88 -12.23 1.49
CA ARG A 109 -6.76 -13.21 1.47
C ARG A 109 -7.10 -14.46 0.68
N ASP A 110 -7.41 -14.33 -0.60
CA ASP A 110 -7.59 -15.46 -1.51
C ASP A 110 -6.48 -15.53 -2.58
N THR A 111 -6.52 -16.57 -3.40
CA THR A 111 -5.51 -16.78 -4.43
C THR A 111 -5.61 -15.76 -5.56
N GLU A 112 -6.81 -15.35 -5.95
CA GLU A 112 -7.03 -14.37 -7.01
C GLU A 112 -6.47 -13.01 -6.59
N LEU A 113 -6.67 -12.62 -5.32
CA LEU A 113 -6.09 -11.41 -4.75
C LEU A 113 -4.55 -11.47 -4.66
N THR A 114 -3.97 -12.65 -4.46
CA THR A 114 -2.52 -12.82 -4.51
C THR A 114 -1.98 -12.50 -5.90
N LEU A 115 -2.63 -12.97 -6.96
CA LEU A 115 -2.28 -12.67 -8.35
C LEU A 115 -2.49 -11.17 -8.68
N LEU A 116 -3.58 -10.59 -8.22
CA LEU A 116 -3.85 -9.16 -8.37
C LEU A 116 -2.74 -8.33 -7.70
N VAL A 117 -2.35 -8.65 -6.46
CA VAL A 117 -1.28 -7.94 -5.76
C VAL A 117 0.06 -8.09 -6.47
N ALA A 118 0.40 -9.30 -6.97
CA ALA A 118 1.61 -9.52 -7.76
C ALA A 118 1.67 -8.59 -8.97
N LYS A 119 0.58 -8.52 -9.72
CA LYS A 119 0.49 -7.69 -10.93
C LYS A 119 0.52 -6.19 -10.60
N LEU A 120 -0.16 -5.75 -9.55
CA LEU A 120 -0.07 -4.35 -9.08
C LEU A 120 1.34 -4.02 -8.59
N PHE A 121 2.02 -4.94 -7.91
CA PHE A 121 3.39 -4.73 -7.46
C PHE A 121 4.35 -4.53 -8.64
N GLU A 122 4.23 -5.34 -9.67
CA GLU A 122 5.07 -5.29 -10.87
C GLU A 122 4.77 -4.07 -11.75
N GLU A 123 3.49 -3.86 -12.11
CA GLU A 123 3.10 -2.98 -13.21
C GLU A 123 2.74 -1.54 -12.81
N LEU A 124 2.48 -1.24 -11.53
CA LEU A 124 2.25 0.15 -11.13
C LEU A 124 3.49 1.01 -11.36
N THR A 125 3.37 2.07 -12.15
CA THR A 125 4.46 3.00 -12.49
C THR A 125 4.59 4.18 -11.54
N ILE A 126 3.82 4.20 -10.47
CA ILE A 126 3.80 5.25 -9.44
C ILE A 126 4.29 4.70 -8.10
N PRO A 127 4.84 5.54 -7.20
CA PRO A 127 5.18 5.13 -5.84
C PRO A 127 3.97 4.50 -5.15
N THR A 128 4.16 3.31 -4.58
CA THR A 128 3.04 2.55 -4.00
C THR A 128 3.39 1.96 -2.64
N VAL A 129 2.50 2.16 -1.68
CA VAL A 129 2.56 1.52 -0.35
C VAL A 129 1.80 0.19 -0.40
N PHE A 130 2.40 -0.87 0.15
CA PHE A 130 1.76 -2.17 0.37
C PHE A 130 1.68 -2.44 1.88
N ASP A 131 0.47 -2.66 2.38
CA ASP A 131 0.20 -2.90 3.81
C ASP A 131 -0.83 -4.02 3.99
N ALA A 132 -0.94 -4.53 5.19
CA ALA A 132 -1.99 -5.46 5.63
C ALA A 132 -2.12 -6.71 4.71
N ASP A 133 -3.29 -6.92 4.10
CA ASP A 133 -3.53 -8.11 3.27
C ASP A 133 -2.66 -8.17 2.00
N ALA A 134 -2.17 -7.02 1.51
CA ALA A 134 -1.18 -7.02 0.44
C ALA A 134 0.16 -7.59 0.89
N LEU A 135 0.61 -7.33 2.12
CA LEU A 135 1.81 -7.95 2.68
C LEU A 135 1.65 -9.47 2.85
N TYR A 136 0.43 -9.94 3.20
CA TYR A 136 0.13 -11.36 3.22
C TYR A 136 0.26 -11.99 1.83
N ALA A 137 -0.22 -11.33 0.79
CA ALA A 137 -0.09 -11.79 -0.59
C ALA A 137 1.39 -11.81 -1.03
N LEU A 138 2.15 -10.75 -0.74
CA LEU A 138 3.59 -10.68 -1.06
C LEU A 138 4.39 -11.79 -0.37
N ALA A 139 4.07 -12.11 0.89
CA ALA A 139 4.71 -13.23 1.59
C ALA A 139 4.46 -14.58 0.90
N LYS A 140 3.25 -14.82 0.38
CA LYS A 140 2.95 -16.02 -0.42
C LYS A 140 3.75 -16.06 -1.73
N ILE A 141 3.90 -14.92 -2.39
CA ILE A 141 4.69 -14.81 -3.62
C ILE A 141 6.16 -15.13 -3.33
N ILE A 142 6.74 -14.56 -2.28
CA ILE A 142 8.11 -14.84 -1.85
C ILE A 142 8.28 -16.33 -1.53
N SER A 143 7.35 -16.93 -0.79
CA SER A 143 7.39 -18.36 -0.45
C SER A 143 7.34 -19.26 -1.69
N ALA A 144 6.66 -18.85 -2.75
CA ALA A 144 6.55 -19.63 -4.00
C ALA A 144 7.70 -19.37 -4.97
N GLU A 145 8.17 -18.13 -5.09
CA GLU A 145 9.10 -17.69 -6.13
C GLU A 145 10.50 -17.33 -5.60
N GLY A 146 10.68 -17.29 -4.27
CA GLY A 146 11.93 -16.91 -3.61
C GLY A 146 12.25 -15.42 -3.63
N LYS A 147 11.44 -14.59 -4.29
CA LYS A 147 11.67 -13.14 -4.44
C LYS A 147 10.38 -12.38 -4.71
N LEU A 148 10.42 -11.06 -4.54
CA LEU A 148 9.38 -10.15 -5.01
C LEU A 148 9.46 -9.96 -6.54
N PRO A 149 8.33 -9.64 -7.21
CA PRO A 149 8.33 -9.24 -8.61
C PRO A 149 9.21 -8.00 -8.83
N ALA A 150 9.84 -7.90 -10.01
CA ALA A 150 10.60 -6.71 -10.38
C ALA A 150 9.67 -5.50 -10.58
N THR A 151 10.17 -4.31 -10.28
CA THR A 151 9.39 -3.08 -10.42
C THR A 151 10.26 -1.91 -10.87
N THR A 152 9.66 -0.93 -11.53
CA THR A 152 10.33 0.29 -12.00
C THR A 152 10.03 1.52 -11.13
N ALA A 153 9.09 1.41 -10.19
CA ALA A 153 8.70 2.51 -9.32
C ALA A 153 8.92 2.15 -7.85
N PRO A 154 9.09 3.12 -6.95
CA PRO A 154 9.32 2.86 -5.53
C PRO A 154 8.18 2.04 -4.90
N ARG A 155 8.54 1.02 -4.13
CA ARG A 155 7.63 0.21 -3.30
C ARG A 155 7.95 0.41 -1.84
N ILE A 156 6.94 0.72 -1.07
CA ILE A 156 7.04 0.93 0.37
C ILE A 156 6.22 -0.16 1.05
N LEU A 157 6.85 -0.98 1.86
CA LEU A 157 6.19 -2.02 2.63
C LEU A 157 6.14 -1.61 4.09
N THR A 158 4.99 -1.77 4.74
CA THR A 158 4.76 -1.28 6.10
C THR A 158 4.38 -2.40 7.08
N PRO A 159 5.19 -3.47 7.23
CA PRO A 159 4.84 -4.59 8.09
C PRO A 159 4.92 -4.24 9.58
N HIS A 160 3.96 -4.74 10.37
CA HIS A 160 4.18 -4.94 11.80
C HIS A 160 4.99 -6.23 12.05
N GLU A 161 5.41 -6.50 13.29
CA GLU A 161 6.30 -7.65 13.60
C GLU A 161 5.77 -9.01 13.08
N GLY A 162 4.47 -9.25 13.18
CA GLY A 162 3.88 -10.51 12.70
C GLY A 162 3.77 -10.60 11.17
N GLU A 163 3.62 -9.48 10.48
CA GLU A 163 3.68 -9.42 9.02
C GLU A 163 5.12 -9.57 8.53
N TRP A 164 6.07 -8.95 9.25
CA TRP A 164 7.50 -9.09 8.98
C TRP A 164 7.94 -10.55 9.08
N ALA A 165 7.65 -11.21 10.21
CA ALA A 165 7.98 -12.62 10.41
C ALA A 165 7.46 -13.54 9.29
N ARG A 166 6.30 -13.19 8.71
CA ARG A 166 5.73 -13.93 7.57
C ARG A 166 6.45 -13.63 6.25
N LEU A 167 6.90 -12.38 6.04
CA LEU A 167 7.65 -12.00 4.83
C LEU A 167 9.01 -12.68 4.75
N VAL A 168 9.70 -12.83 5.90
CA VAL A 168 11.04 -13.44 5.97
C VAL A 168 11.01 -14.93 6.35
N ASP A 169 9.83 -15.50 6.61
CA ASP A 169 9.64 -16.87 7.13
C ASP A 169 10.50 -17.17 8.37
N SER A 170 10.63 -16.18 9.24
CA SER A 170 11.50 -16.23 10.42
C SER A 170 10.96 -15.34 11.54
N VAL A 171 11.33 -15.70 12.78
CA VAL A 171 11.07 -14.86 13.96
C VAL A 171 12.40 -14.47 14.58
N THR A 172 12.76 -13.18 14.46
CA THR A 172 13.97 -12.60 15.04
C THR A 172 13.59 -11.76 16.27
N PRO A 173 13.73 -12.29 17.50
CA PRO A 173 13.26 -11.61 18.71
C PRO A 173 14.06 -10.35 19.03
N ALA A 174 15.39 -10.40 18.87
CA ALA A 174 16.26 -9.28 19.19
C ALA A 174 16.08 -8.15 18.19
N ARG A 175 15.82 -6.94 18.70
CA ARG A 175 15.54 -5.76 17.87
C ARG A 175 16.70 -5.44 16.92
N ALA A 176 17.92 -5.38 17.40
CA ALA A 176 19.09 -5.02 16.59
C ALA A 176 19.32 -6.01 15.43
N GLU A 177 19.10 -7.30 15.69
CA GLU A 177 19.23 -8.34 14.66
C GLU A 177 18.11 -8.21 13.63
N ARG A 178 16.88 -7.91 14.05
CA ARG A 178 15.73 -7.69 13.18
C ARG A 178 15.89 -6.42 12.32
N GLU A 179 16.47 -5.35 12.86
CA GLU A 179 16.79 -4.13 12.10
C GLU A 179 17.85 -4.41 11.04
N ALA A 180 18.92 -5.16 11.37
CA ALA A 180 19.96 -5.57 10.41
C ALA A 180 19.41 -6.52 9.33
N GLU A 181 18.55 -7.46 9.71
CA GLU A 181 17.82 -8.33 8.77
C GLU A 181 16.96 -7.49 7.81
N ALA A 182 16.24 -6.51 8.34
CA ALA A 182 15.39 -5.60 7.56
C ALA A 182 16.19 -4.74 6.57
N GLU A 183 17.37 -4.23 6.94
CA GLU A 183 18.27 -3.50 6.03
C GLU A 183 18.71 -4.38 4.86
N ASN A 184 19.23 -5.57 5.15
CA ASN A 184 19.69 -6.51 4.13
C ASN A 184 18.54 -6.94 3.19
N TRP A 185 17.36 -7.17 3.76
CA TRP A 185 16.18 -7.58 3.02
C TRP A 185 15.68 -6.45 2.10
N ALA A 186 15.61 -5.21 2.60
CA ALA A 186 15.21 -4.04 1.82
C ALA A 186 16.17 -3.81 0.64
N ALA A 187 17.50 -3.92 0.87
CA ALA A 187 18.52 -3.84 -0.18
C ALA A 187 18.32 -4.94 -1.24
N THR A 188 18.12 -6.19 -0.82
CA THR A 188 17.95 -7.34 -1.72
C THR A 188 16.73 -7.23 -2.61
N HIS A 189 15.62 -6.71 -2.07
CA HIS A 189 14.35 -6.61 -2.78
C HIS A 189 14.10 -5.23 -3.41
N HIS A 190 15.04 -4.27 -3.24
CA HIS A 190 14.93 -2.90 -3.76
C HIS A 190 13.64 -2.19 -3.34
N VAL A 191 13.29 -2.27 -2.06
CA VAL A 191 12.09 -1.67 -1.47
C VAL A 191 12.44 -0.76 -0.30
N ILE A 192 11.53 0.15 0.03
CA ILE A 192 11.57 0.90 1.28
C ILE A 192 10.74 0.13 2.30
N LEU A 193 11.34 -0.21 3.43
CA LEU A 193 10.68 -0.93 4.51
C LEU A 193 10.39 0.01 5.69
N VAL A 194 9.16 -0.01 6.16
CA VAL A 194 8.72 0.67 7.39
C VAL A 194 8.29 -0.41 8.39
N LEU A 195 9.23 -0.89 9.18
CA LEU A 195 8.97 -1.92 10.20
C LEU A 195 8.30 -1.28 11.41
N LYS A 196 6.98 -1.50 11.52
CA LYS A 196 6.13 -0.93 12.57
C LYS A 196 6.42 -1.54 13.94
N GLY A 197 6.53 -0.70 14.97
CA GLY A 197 6.74 -1.12 16.35
C GLY A 197 6.70 0.07 17.32
N HIS A 198 6.99 -0.17 18.59
CA HIS A 198 7.11 0.93 19.58
C HIS A 198 8.11 2.01 19.12
N ARG A 199 9.17 1.60 18.47
CA ARG A 199 10.07 2.46 17.69
C ARG A 199 10.07 1.96 16.27
N THR A 200 9.37 2.65 15.39
CA THR A 200 9.33 2.30 13.97
C THR A 200 10.72 2.47 13.35
N PHE A 201 11.15 1.47 12.58
CA PHE A 201 12.39 1.47 11.85
C PHE A 201 12.12 1.61 10.35
N VAL A 202 12.80 2.54 9.69
CA VAL A 202 12.63 2.82 8.26
C VAL A 202 13.96 2.62 7.56
N THR A 203 13.97 1.84 6.49
CA THR A 203 15.19 1.63 5.70
C THR A 203 14.89 1.37 4.22
N ASP A 204 15.79 1.77 3.34
CA ASP A 204 15.84 1.39 1.93
C ASP A 204 16.99 0.39 1.63
N GLY A 205 17.68 -0.05 2.70
CA GLY A 205 18.83 -0.93 2.65
C GLY A 205 20.19 -0.21 2.57
N ASP A 206 20.21 1.09 2.26
CA ASP A 206 21.41 1.94 2.25
C ASP A 206 21.37 2.96 3.40
N GLN A 207 20.18 3.47 3.70
CA GLN A 207 19.94 4.43 4.76
C GLN A 207 18.87 3.92 5.72
N SER A 208 19.04 4.25 7.02
CA SER A 208 18.12 3.86 8.08
C SER A 208 17.81 5.01 9.04
N PHE A 209 16.58 5.00 9.59
CA PHE A 209 16.05 6.02 10.50
C PHE A 209 15.31 5.39 11.67
#